data_2e2dd68e5d6b8584ec24a8c313de47ab
#
_entry.id   2e2dd68e5d6b8584ec24a8c313de47ab
#
_cell.length_a   1.000
_cell.length_b   1.000
_cell.length_c   1.000
_cell.angle_alpha   90.00
_cell.angle_beta   90.00
_cell.angle_gamma   90.00
#
_symmetry.space_group_name_H-M   'P 1'
#
loop_
_entity.id
_entity.type
_entity.pdbx_description
1 polymer ?
#
loop_
_entity_poly.entity_id
_entity_poly.type
_entity_poly.pdbx_seq_one_letter_code
_entity_poly.pdbx_strand_id
1 'polypeptide(L)'
;MRKFRVVLVEPEHPHNVGFVARAMHCYALPELYIVYPKREKVIENSYHTAANSHDILDNAKIVHTFEEAIGDCACAVAYSRRIFGSAIKHTMVQNLSDMLPEDGTVALVFGRESCGLALEEVNACTYQCEIPVPGLMSLNLGQAVAVSLYELCRSGALANGEGRAKRTTRGVAETGPATIQQIESFKAFLDRYLTGQYHDQAWRDNFLNTMVQRLHPTRNELSALFGLIRNLAKKPARLEQAADKAAAQAAKAAETAESES
;
A
#
# COMPACT_ATOMS: atom_id res chain seq x y z
N MET A 1 6.43 -15.25 0.03
CA MET A 1 7.49 -14.93 1.03
C MET A 1 7.60 -13.43 1.21
N ARG A 2 7.47 -12.93 2.44
CA ARG A 2 7.53 -11.51 2.78
C ARG A 2 8.94 -10.96 2.54
N LYS A 3 9.02 -9.79 1.89
CA LYS A 3 10.23 -9.00 1.76
C LYS A 3 10.00 -7.63 2.39
N PHE A 4 11.08 -6.98 2.79
CA PHE A 4 11.01 -5.64 3.36
C PHE A 4 11.84 -4.67 2.52
N ARG A 5 11.30 -3.47 2.37
CA ARG A 5 11.91 -2.32 1.73
C ARG A 5 11.91 -1.16 2.71
N VAL A 6 13.03 -0.51 2.93
CA VAL A 6 13.08 0.76 3.66
C VAL A 6 12.91 1.90 2.66
N VAL A 7 12.01 2.82 2.96
CA VAL A 7 11.74 4.01 2.14
C VAL A 7 11.99 5.25 2.98
N LEU A 8 12.92 6.09 2.54
CA LEU A 8 13.23 7.38 3.14
C LEU A 8 12.65 8.49 2.27
N VAL A 9 11.76 9.30 2.84
CA VAL A 9 11.14 10.42 2.12
C VAL A 9 11.90 11.69 2.43
N GLU A 10 12.49 12.29 1.42
CA GLU A 10 13.26 13.54 1.47
C GLU A 10 14.25 13.62 2.68
N PRO A 11 15.14 12.63 2.87
CA PRO A 11 16.07 12.68 3.97
C PRO A 11 16.94 13.95 3.90
N GLU A 12 17.06 14.66 5.02
CA GLU A 12 17.69 15.98 5.07
C GLU A 12 19.18 15.89 5.37
N HIS A 13 19.59 14.86 6.13
CA HIS A 13 20.96 14.72 6.61
C HIS A 13 21.62 13.43 6.08
N PRO A 14 22.71 13.54 5.26
CA PRO A 14 23.42 12.37 4.74
C PRO A 14 23.86 11.37 5.80
N HIS A 15 24.30 11.86 6.97
CA HIS A 15 24.73 10.97 8.06
C HIS A 15 23.61 10.05 8.55
N ASN A 16 22.36 10.51 8.52
CA ASN A 16 21.21 9.68 8.89
C ASN A 16 20.97 8.55 7.88
N VAL A 17 21.15 8.84 6.59
CA VAL A 17 21.07 7.81 5.53
C VAL A 17 22.14 6.73 5.73
N GLY A 18 23.35 7.12 6.09
CA GLY A 18 24.42 6.17 6.42
C GLY A 18 24.11 5.32 7.66
N PHE A 19 23.55 5.92 8.72
CA PHE A 19 23.08 5.16 9.89
C PHE A 19 21.94 4.21 9.54
N VAL A 20 21.02 4.60 8.67
CA VAL A 20 19.96 3.71 8.15
C VAL A 20 20.56 2.53 7.39
N ALA A 21 21.47 2.77 6.46
CA ALA A 21 22.16 1.71 5.72
C ALA A 21 22.84 0.71 6.67
N ARG A 22 23.52 1.23 7.70
CA ARG A 22 24.15 0.39 8.73
C ARG A 22 23.13 -0.43 9.52
N ALA A 23 22.01 0.15 9.91
CA ALA A 23 20.94 -0.57 10.58
C ALA A 23 20.36 -1.69 9.67
N MET A 24 20.08 -1.37 8.41
CA MET A 24 19.57 -2.34 7.43
C MET A 24 20.53 -3.53 7.23
N HIS A 25 21.82 -3.26 7.14
CA HIS A 25 22.85 -4.29 6.99
C HIS A 25 22.87 -5.26 8.19
N CYS A 26 22.69 -4.76 9.42
CA CYS A 26 22.61 -5.61 10.62
C CYS A 26 21.44 -6.61 10.57
N TYR A 27 20.38 -6.32 9.83
CA TYR A 27 19.19 -7.17 9.70
C TYR A 27 19.08 -7.82 8.32
N ALA A 28 20.13 -7.80 7.51
CA ALA A 28 20.19 -8.38 6.18
C ALA A 28 19.06 -7.89 5.24
N LEU A 29 18.74 -6.59 5.32
CA LEU A 29 17.77 -5.94 4.46
C LEU A 29 18.47 -5.13 3.37
N PRO A 30 18.43 -5.56 2.09
CA PRO A 30 19.18 -4.90 1.03
C PRO A 30 18.43 -3.77 0.33
N GLU A 31 17.10 -3.69 0.44
CA GLU A 31 16.27 -2.80 -0.38
C GLU A 31 16.06 -1.43 0.27
N LEU A 32 16.83 -0.43 -0.18
CA LEU A 32 16.71 0.98 0.22
C LEU A 32 16.18 1.81 -0.95
N TYR A 33 15.08 2.55 -0.72
CA TYR A 33 14.56 3.55 -1.63
C TYR A 33 14.64 4.94 -0.99
N ILE A 34 15.02 5.94 -1.76
CA ILE A 34 15.10 7.34 -1.34
C ILE A 34 14.23 8.15 -2.29
N VAL A 35 13.18 8.75 -1.73
CA VAL A 35 12.24 9.60 -2.46
C VAL A 35 12.71 11.05 -2.35
N TYR A 36 12.89 11.73 -3.47
CA TYR A 36 13.25 13.15 -3.55
C TYR A 36 14.30 13.59 -2.53
N PRO A 37 15.55 13.15 -2.62
CA PRO A 37 16.57 13.64 -1.70
C PRO A 37 16.76 15.15 -1.94
N LYS A 38 16.56 15.96 -0.90
CA LYS A 38 16.72 17.43 -0.97
C LYS A 38 18.13 17.87 -1.35
N ARG A 39 19.09 16.97 -1.23
CA ARG A 39 20.51 17.21 -1.56
C ARG A 39 20.95 16.20 -2.59
N GLU A 40 21.46 16.69 -3.73
CA GLU A 40 21.97 15.85 -4.83
C GLU A 40 23.03 14.84 -4.38
N LYS A 41 23.79 15.20 -3.32
CA LYS A 41 24.89 14.37 -2.79
C LYS A 41 24.54 13.65 -1.49
N VAL A 42 23.25 13.36 -1.25
CA VAL A 42 22.86 12.72 0.01
C VAL A 42 23.49 11.34 0.18
N ILE A 43 23.63 10.56 -0.88
CA ILE A 43 24.27 9.25 -0.85
C ILE A 43 25.80 9.40 -0.70
N GLU A 44 26.45 10.21 -1.53
CA GLU A 44 27.91 10.41 -1.49
C GLU A 44 28.40 10.74 -0.08
N ASN A 45 27.71 11.64 0.62
CA ASN A 45 28.08 12.07 1.96
C ASN A 45 27.65 11.10 3.07
N SER A 46 26.84 10.07 2.77
CA SER A 46 26.36 9.09 3.75
C SER A 46 27.35 7.96 4.01
N TYR A 47 28.32 7.74 3.13
CA TYR A 47 29.33 6.68 3.29
C TYR A 47 30.17 6.83 4.56
N HIS A 48 30.39 8.04 5.05
CA HIS A 48 31.15 8.28 6.28
C HIS A 48 30.54 7.63 7.54
N THR A 49 29.20 7.44 7.54
CA THR A 49 28.48 6.87 8.68
C THR A 49 27.93 5.46 8.41
N ALA A 50 28.01 5.00 7.17
CA ALA A 50 27.53 3.68 6.77
C ALA A 50 28.46 2.53 7.23
N ALA A 51 29.69 2.82 7.64
CA ALA A 51 30.69 1.81 8.00
C ALA A 51 30.86 0.74 6.90
N ASN A 52 30.61 -0.54 7.20
CA ASN A 52 30.73 -1.66 6.25
C ASN A 52 29.44 -1.93 5.43
N SER A 53 28.55 -0.94 5.33
CA SER A 53 27.22 -1.10 4.68
C SER A 53 27.12 -0.33 3.37
N HIS A 54 28.25 -0.19 2.67
CA HIS A 54 28.32 0.55 1.41
C HIS A 54 27.48 -0.11 0.32
N ASP A 55 27.38 -1.42 0.34
CA ASP A 55 26.54 -2.22 -0.55
C ASP A 55 25.06 -1.80 -0.56
N ILE A 56 24.54 -1.39 0.60
CA ILE A 56 23.17 -0.86 0.71
C ILE A 56 23.04 0.49 -0.02
N LEU A 57 24.06 1.35 0.14
CA LEU A 57 24.07 2.66 -0.50
C LEU A 57 24.30 2.56 -2.02
N ASP A 58 25.20 1.66 -2.44
CA ASP A 58 25.53 1.43 -3.85
C ASP A 58 24.32 0.91 -4.63
N ASN A 59 23.44 0.14 -3.98
CA ASN A 59 22.21 -0.42 -4.56
C ASN A 59 20.96 0.40 -4.22
N ALA A 60 21.09 1.53 -3.51
CA ALA A 60 19.95 2.37 -3.16
C ALA A 60 19.29 2.95 -4.42
N LYS A 61 17.95 2.86 -4.47
CA LYS A 61 17.18 3.40 -5.58
C LYS A 61 16.67 4.80 -5.22
N ILE A 62 17.06 5.77 -6.02
CA ILE A 62 16.53 7.13 -5.96
C ILE A 62 15.33 7.19 -6.90
N VAL A 63 14.20 7.61 -6.38
CA VAL A 63 12.94 7.75 -7.13
C VAL A 63 12.38 9.16 -7.00
N HIS A 64 11.57 9.57 -7.97
CA HIS A 64 11.06 10.94 -8.05
C HIS A 64 9.68 11.10 -7.44
N THR A 65 8.93 10.02 -7.23
CA THR A 65 7.61 10.08 -6.59
C THR A 65 7.51 9.09 -5.44
N PHE A 66 6.61 9.37 -4.52
CA PHE A 66 6.32 8.47 -3.41
C PHE A 66 5.71 7.17 -3.92
N GLU A 67 4.86 7.27 -4.93
CA GLU A 67 4.19 6.15 -5.59
C GLU A 67 5.19 5.18 -6.25
N GLU A 68 6.26 5.70 -6.84
CA GLU A 68 7.34 4.85 -7.38
C GLU A 68 8.01 4.01 -6.30
N ALA A 69 8.10 4.53 -5.07
CA ALA A 69 8.74 3.82 -3.97
C ALA A 69 7.87 2.70 -3.39
N ILE A 70 6.53 2.85 -3.41
CA ILE A 70 5.62 1.95 -2.72
C ILE A 70 4.63 1.21 -3.62
N GLY A 71 4.46 1.63 -4.88
CA GLY A 71 3.38 1.19 -5.76
C GLY A 71 3.35 -0.31 -6.06
N ASP A 72 4.50 -0.97 -6.09
CA ASP A 72 4.64 -2.41 -6.27
C ASP A 72 4.60 -3.21 -4.96
N CYS A 73 4.51 -2.52 -3.81
CA CYS A 73 4.44 -3.15 -2.50
C CYS A 73 3.04 -3.70 -2.21
N ALA A 74 2.99 -4.80 -1.47
CA ALA A 74 1.76 -5.38 -0.96
C ALA A 74 1.21 -4.59 0.25
N CYS A 75 2.10 -3.89 0.95
CA CYS A 75 1.77 -3.11 2.14
C CYS A 75 2.80 -2.00 2.31
N ALA A 76 2.37 -0.82 2.74
CA ALA A 76 3.23 0.26 3.19
C ALA A 76 2.87 0.67 4.62
N VAL A 77 3.89 0.90 5.44
CA VAL A 77 3.76 1.26 6.84
C VAL A 77 4.42 2.62 7.05
N ALA A 78 3.62 3.65 7.34
CA ALA A 78 4.09 4.99 7.64
C ALA A 78 4.53 5.08 9.11
N TYR A 79 5.80 5.27 9.37
CA TYR A 79 6.30 5.53 10.73
C TYR A 79 6.11 7.00 11.08
N SER A 80 5.13 7.27 11.92
CA SER A 80 4.80 8.62 12.36
C SER A 80 4.24 8.62 13.77
N ARG A 81 4.72 9.55 14.58
CA ARG A 81 4.18 9.81 15.92
C ARG A 81 2.95 10.72 15.90
N ARG A 82 2.78 11.52 14.83
CA ARG A 82 1.62 12.37 14.70
C ARG A 82 0.40 11.51 14.40
N ILE A 83 -0.60 11.59 15.27
CA ILE A 83 -1.91 10.99 14.99
C ILE A 83 -2.62 11.95 14.04
N PHE A 84 -2.54 11.67 12.77
CA PHE A 84 -3.40 12.32 11.81
C PHE A 84 -4.80 11.71 11.99
N GLY A 85 -5.84 12.52 11.90
CA GLY A 85 -7.23 12.03 11.82
C GLY A 85 -7.48 11.25 10.52
N SER A 86 -6.56 10.32 10.23
CA SER A 86 -6.50 9.56 8.98
C SER A 86 -7.41 8.35 9.03
N ALA A 87 -7.92 7.95 7.87
CA ALA A 87 -8.71 6.73 7.71
C ALA A 87 -7.90 5.45 7.85
N ILE A 88 -6.56 5.54 7.91
CA ILE A 88 -5.68 4.38 8.01
C ILE A 88 -5.57 3.85 9.44
N LYS A 89 -5.40 2.56 9.55
CA LYS A 89 -5.31 1.90 10.85
C LYS A 89 -3.99 2.22 11.53
N HIS A 90 -4.08 2.77 12.75
CA HIS A 90 -2.94 3.04 13.62
C HIS A 90 -2.56 1.80 14.41
N THR A 91 -1.26 1.59 14.60
CA THR A 91 -0.70 0.51 15.42
C THR A 91 0.58 0.94 16.12
N MET A 92 0.94 0.23 17.16
CA MET A 92 2.24 0.37 17.81
C MET A 92 3.24 -0.61 17.19
N VAL A 93 4.52 -0.27 17.18
CA VAL A 93 5.57 -1.06 16.53
C VAL A 93 5.63 -2.52 17.03
N GLN A 94 5.35 -2.77 18.31
CA GLN A 94 5.35 -4.11 18.89
C GLN A 94 4.22 -5.03 18.36
N ASN A 95 3.14 -4.44 17.82
CA ASN A 95 1.98 -5.17 17.32
C ASN A 95 1.97 -5.23 15.78
N LEU A 96 2.93 -4.56 15.12
CA LEU A 96 2.94 -4.42 13.68
C LEU A 96 3.03 -5.77 12.96
N SER A 97 3.86 -6.69 13.46
CA SER A 97 4.13 -7.98 12.82
C SER A 97 2.87 -8.79 12.50
N ASP A 98 1.87 -8.71 13.38
CA ASP A 98 0.63 -9.50 13.27
C ASP A 98 -0.33 -8.96 12.20
N MET A 99 -0.07 -7.73 11.74
CA MET A 99 -0.87 -7.04 10.74
C MET A 99 -0.29 -7.13 9.34
N LEU A 100 0.98 -7.52 9.22
CA LEU A 100 1.67 -7.54 7.93
C LEU A 100 1.28 -8.75 7.08
N PRO A 101 1.16 -8.60 5.76
CA PRO A 101 0.88 -9.71 4.86
C PRO A 101 1.99 -10.77 4.93
N GLU A 102 1.65 -12.03 4.71
CA GLU A 102 2.62 -13.14 4.72
C GLU A 102 3.51 -13.15 3.47
N ASP A 103 3.02 -12.61 2.36
CA ASP A 103 3.71 -12.56 1.08
C ASP A 103 3.74 -11.13 0.50
N GLY A 104 4.69 -10.91 -0.39
CA GLY A 104 4.90 -9.64 -1.07
C GLY A 104 5.87 -8.72 -0.35
N THR A 105 6.11 -7.54 -0.93
CA THR A 105 7.01 -6.54 -0.37
C THR A 105 6.26 -5.62 0.59
N VAL A 106 6.82 -5.40 1.77
CA VAL A 106 6.35 -4.45 2.78
C VAL A 106 7.29 -3.26 2.78
N ALA A 107 6.78 -2.07 2.47
CA ALA A 107 7.53 -0.82 2.58
C ALA A 107 7.46 -0.27 4.01
N LEU A 108 8.61 -0.01 4.62
CA LEU A 108 8.75 0.67 5.89
C LEU A 108 9.13 2.12 5.59
N VAL A 109 8.19 3.04 5.77
CA VAL A 109 8.28 4.42 5.28
C VAL A 109 8.62 5.36 6.42
N PHE A 110 9.71 6.11 6.27
CA PHE A 110 10.19 7.09 7.22
C PHE A 110 10.29 8.46 6.54
N GLY A 111 9.84 9.51 7.23
CA GLY A 111 9.82 10.87 6.70
C GLY A 111 11.06 11.69 7.04
N ARG A 112 10.96 12.98 6.74
CA ARG A 112 11.96 14.02 6.97
C ARG A 112 12.27 14.14 8.46
N GLU A 113 13.50 14.47 8.77
CA GLU A 113 13.92 14.65 10.18
C GLU A 113 13.24 15.85 10.84
N SER A 114 12.99 16.91 10.10
CA SER A 114 12.42 18.16 10.61
C SER A 114 10.91 18.08 10.83
N CYS A 115 10.16 17.42 9.93
CA CYS A 115 8.70 17.47 9.94
C CYS A 115 8.03 16.09 9.77
N GLY A 116 8.78 15.01 9.55
CA GLY A 116 8.25 13.67 9.35
C GLY A 116 7.56 13.50 7.99
N LEU A 117 6.56 12.66 7.94
CA LEU A 117 5.73 12.40 6.76
C LEU A 117 4.62 13.44 6.64
N ALA A 118 4.25 13.82 5.41
CA ALA A 118 3.07 14.59 5.11
C ALA A 118 1.79 13.74 5.27
N LEU A 119 0.65 14.39 5.42
CA LEU A 119 -0.63 13.67 5.58
C LEU A 119 -0.96 12.80 4.36
N GLU A 120 -0.67 13.30 3.17
CA GLU A 120 -0.89 12.60 1.90
C GLU A 120 -0.02 11.33 1.81
N GLU A 121 1.23 11.41 2.26
CA GLU A 121 2.16 10.26 2.30
C GLU A 121 1.68 9.21 3.32
N VAL A 122 1.18 9.66 4.48
CA VAL A 122 0.60 8.76 5.48
C VAL A 122 -0.65 8.09 4.93
N ASN A 123 -1.55 8.84 4.30
CA ASN A 123 -2.80 8.33 3.76
C ASN A 123 -2.61 7.35 2.58
N ALA A 124 -1.51 7.47 1.84
CA ALA A 124 -1.14 6.53 0.79
C ALA A 124 -0.58 5.20 1.34
N CYS A 125 -0.24 5.14 2.62
CA CYS A 125 0.20 3.91 3.28
C CYS A 125 -0.99 3.03 3.73
N THR A 126 -0.70 1.75 4.01
CA THR A 126 -1.69 0.79 4.53
C THR A 126 -1.92 0.96 6.02
N TYR A 127 -0.84 1.22 6.76
CA TYR A 127 -0.85 1.40 8.21
C TYR A 127 -0.02 2.61 8.61
N GLN A 128 -0.44 3.23 9.71
CA GLN A 128 0.40 4.14 10.48
C GLN A 128 0.95 3.40 11.69
N CYS A 129 2.26 3.46 11.88
CA CYS A 129 2.96 2.80 12.99
C CYS A 129 3.66 3.83 13.87
N GLU A 130 3.45 3.72 15.17
CA GLU A 130 4.11 4.54 16.17
C GLU A 130 5.16 3.72 16.94
N ILE A 131 6.35 4.32 17.13
CA ILE A 131 7.34 3.83 18.08
C ILE A 131 7.10 4.58 19.40
N PRO A 132 6.62 3.91 20.45
CA PRO A 132 6.31 4.57 21.71
C PRO A 132 7.61 5.00 22.41
N VAL A 133 7.75 6.30 22.61
CA VAL A 133 8.84 6.90 23.38
C VAL A 133 8.25 7.81 24.47
N PRO A 134 8.66 7.70 25.74
CA PRO A 134 8.08 8.47 26.82
C PRO A 134 8.48 9.96 26.78
N GLY A 135 9.52 10.30 26.03
CA GLY A 135 9.98 11.67 25.87
C GLY A 135 9.16 12.47 24.86
N LEU A 136 9.32 13.80 24.91
CA LEU A 136 8.64 14.73 23.97
C LEU A 136 9.25 14.74 22.57
N MET A 137 10.51 14.32 22.43
CA MET A 137 11.22 14.36 21.16
C MET A 137 11.00 13.09 20.36
N SER A 138 10.99 13.22 19.02
CA SER A 138 11.03 12.08 18.10
C SER A 138 12.42 11.43 18.09
N LEU A 139 12.46 10.14 17.74
CA LEU A 139 13.73 9.46 17.48
C LEU A 139 14.43 10.06 16.26
N ASN A 140 15.76 10.04 16.28
CA ASN A 140 16.54 10.27 15.06
C ASN A 140 16.18 9.22 14.00
N LEU A 141 16.25 9.58 12.71
CA LEU A 141 15.86 8.72 11.59
C LEU A 141 16.54 7.34 11.64
N GLY A 142 17.86 7.29 11.83
CA GLY A 142 18.60 6.03 11.93
C GLY A 142 18.18 5.20 13.15
N GLN A 143 17.88 5.86 14.28
CA GLN A 143 17.38 5.20 15.49
C GLN A 143 15.96 4.63 15.26
N ALA A 144 15.07 5.40 14.63
CA ALA A 144 13.72 4.94 14.31
C ALA A 144 13.74 3.69 13.43
N VAL A 145 14.57 3.68 12.38
CA VAL A 145 14.76 2.51 11.53
C VAL A 145 15.31 1.32 12.35
N ALA A 146 16.36 1.52 13.14
CA ALA A 146 16.97 0.45 13.92
C ALA A 146 15.98 -0.19 14.91
N VAL A 147 15.18 0.60 15.63
CA VAL A 147 14.15 0.11 16.55
C VAL A 147 13.06 -0.66 15.80
N SER A 148 12.61 -0.14 14.66
CA SER A 148 11.60 -0.82 13.83
C SER A 148 12.08 -2.18 13.34
N LEU A 149 13.33 -2.26 12.85
CA LEU A 149 13.92 -3.51 12.39
C LEU A 149 14.17 -4.49 13.54
N TYR A 150 14.55 -3.98 14.71
CA TYR A 150 14.68 -4.81 15.92
C TYR A 150 13.36 -5.47 16.30
N GLU A 151 12.27 -4.71 16.36
CA GLU A 151 10.95 -5.26 16.71
C GLU A 151 10.43 -6.26 15.68
N LEU A 152 10.63 -6.02 14.40
CA LEU A 152 10.29 -6.96 13.32
C LEU A 152 11.15 -8.24 13.39
N CYS A 153 12.41 -8.13 13.76
CA CYS A 153 13.28 -9.28 13.99
C CYS A 153 12.84 -10.07 15.25
N ARG A 154 12.61 -9.37 16.35
CA ARG A 154 12.17 -9.95 17.62
C ARG A 154 10.84 -10.71 17.49
N SER A 155 9.90 -10.18 16.72
CA SER A 155 8.61 -10.83 16.42
C SER A 155 8.71 -11.99 15.44
N GLY A 156 9.89 -12.24 14.84
CA GLY A 156 10.09 -13.23 13.80
C GLY A 156 9.57 -12.81 12.41
N ALA A 157 9.12 -11.57 12.23
CA ALA A 157 8.63 -11.08 10.95
C ALA A 157 9.74 -10.94 9.89
N LEU A 158 11.00 -10.68 10.33
CA LEU A 158 12.19 -10.64 9.46
C LEU A 158 12.83 -12.03 9.27
N ALA A 159 12.42 -13.03 10.04
CA ALA A 159 12.98 -14.37 9.88
C ALA A 159 12.59 -14.93 8.51
N ASN A 160 13.57 -15.22 7.69
CA ASN A 160 13.39 -15.97 6.45
C ASN A 160 12.77 -17.33 6.82
N GLY A 161 11.51 -17.46 6.61
CA GLY A 161 10.64 -18.63 6.42
C GLY A 161 10.90 -20.01 7.05
N GLU A 162 11.92 -20.19 7.87
CA GLU A 162 12.25 -21.51 8.41
C GLU A 162 11.55 -21.89 9.73
N GLY A 163 10.76 -20.98 10.30
CA GLY A 163 10.14 -21.19 11.62
C GLY A 163 8.62 -21.22 11.68
N ARG A 164 7.88 -20.81 10.65
CA ARG A 164 6.41 -20.89 10.64
C ARG A 164 5.93 -22.00 9.73
N ALA A 165 5.46 -23.09 10.31
CA ALA A 165 4.78 -24.17 9.58
C ALA A 165 3.64 -23.57 8.75
N LYS A 166 3.73 -23.68 7.43
CA LYS A 166 2.66 -23.30 6.48
C LYS A 166 1.38 -24.05 6.84
N ARG A 167 0.37 -23.36 7.33
CA ARG A 167 -0.99 -23.89 7.35
C ARG A 167 -1.48 -23.87 5.89
N THR A 168 -1.27 -24.98 5.19
CA THR A 168 -1.85 -25.19 3.88
C THR A 168 -3.35 -25.40 4.01
N THR A 169 -4.13 -24.39 3.70
CA THR A 169 -5.53 -24.58 3.31
C THR A 169 -5.53 -25.06 1.86
N ARG A 170 -5.86 -26.34 1.64
CA ARG A 170 -6.03 -26.92 0.29
C ARG A 170 -7.14 -26.15 -0.43
N GLY A 171 -6.86 -25.61 -1.62
CA GLY A 171 -7.89 -25.41 -2.61
C GLY A 171 -7.99 -24.08 -3.35
N VAL A 172 -7.16 -23.07 -3.07
CA VAL A 172 -7.10 -21.86 -3.90
C VAL A 172 -5.64 -21.62 -4.27
N ALA A 173 -5.37 -21.46 -5.55
CA ALA A 173 -4.05 -20.99 -5.99
C ALA A 173 -3.76 -19.68 -5.25
N GLU A 174 -2.81 -19.72 -4.30
CA GLU A 174 -2.42 -18.58 -3.49
C GLU A 174 -1.78 -17.53 -4.40
N THR A 175 -2.60 -16.64 -4.89
CA THR A 175 -2.10 -15.39 -5.44
C THR A 175 -1.82 -14.48 -4.26
N GLY A 176 -0.60 -13.97 -4.20
CA GLY A 176 -0.17 -13.06 -3.14
C GLY A 176 -1.09 -11.84 -2.98
N PRO A 177 -0.89 -11.01 -1.95
CA PRO A 177 -1.70 -9.83 -1.70
C PRO A 177 -1.66 -8.88 -2.91
N ALA A 178 -2.74 -8.14 -3.10
CA ALA A 178 -2.79 -7.09 -4.12
C ALA A 178 -1.76 -5.99 -3.79
N THR A 179 -1.13 -5.44 -4.81
CA THR A 179 -0.19 -4.32 -4.64
C THR A 179 -0.94 -3.03 -4.33
N ILE A 180 -0.27 -2.06 -3.74
CA ILE A 180 -0.83 -0.73 -3.47
C ILE A 180 -1.36 -0.11 -4.76
N GLN A 181 -0.61 -0.19 -5.85
CA GLN A 181 -1.04 0.30 -7.16
C GLN A 181 -2.33 -0.37 -7.67
N GLN A 182 -2.49 -1.68 -7.45
CA GLN A 182 -3.71 -2.40 -7.82
C GLN A 182 -4.91 -1.95 -6.97
N ILE A 183 -4.69 -1.72 -5.68
CA ILE A 183 -5.69 -1.20 -4.75
C ILE A 183 -6.13 0.21 -5.17
N GLU A 184 -5.20 1.11 -5.47
CA GLU A 184 -5.51 2.47 -5.94
C GLU A 184 -6.27 2.46 -7.27
N SER A 185 -5.89 1.59 -8.20
CA SER A 185 -6.63 1.40 -9.46
C SER A 185 -8.06 0.93 -9.22
N PHE A 186 -8.29 0.08 -8.20
CA PHE A 186 -9.62 -0.38 -7.82
C PHE A 186 -10.45 0.73 -7.16
N LYS A 187 -9.85 1.55 -6.29
CA LYS A 187 -10.52 2.72 -5.71
C LYS A 187 -10.99 3.69 -6.79
N ALA A 188 -10.11 4.05 -7.73
CA ALA A 188 -10.45 4.91 -8.86
C ALA A 188 -11.53 4.33 -9.76
N PHE A 189 -11.57 3.00 -9.92
CA PHE A 189 -12.64 2.31 -10.63
C PHE A 189 -13.97 2.42 -9.88
N LEU A 190 -13.99 2.18 -8.57
CA LEU A 190 -15.20 2.30 -7.75
C LEU A 190 -15.74 3.72 -7.71
N ASP A 191 -14.89 4.73 -7.59
CA ASP A 191 -15.28 6.13 -7.53
C ASP A 191 -16.12 6.55 -8.75
N ARG A 192 -15.80 6.06 -9.95
CA ARG A 192 -16.58 6.30 -11.16
C ARG A 192 -18.06 5.85 -11.05
N TYR A 193 -18.34 4.81 -10.26
CA TYR A 193 -19.71 4.31 -10.06
C TYR A 193 -20.39 4.99 -8.88
N LEU A 194 -19.63 5.51 -7.92
CA LEU A 194 -20.18 6.19 -6.74
C LEU A 194 -20.48 7.67 -7.00
N THR A 195 -19.82 8.29 -7.98
CA THR A 195 -19.93 9.74 -8.28
C THR A 195 -21.36 10.17 -8.60
N GLY A 196 -22.22 9.30 -9.16
CA GLY A 196 -23.61 9.61 -9.42
C GLY A 196 -24.57 9.36 -8.25
N GLN A 197 -24.14 8.66 -7.20
CA GLN A 197 -25.01 8.24 -6.10
C GLN A 197 -24.78 9.04 -4.81
N TYR A 198 -23.56 9.57 -4.62
CA TYR A 198 -23.18 10.32 -3.42
C TYR A 198 -22.51 11.62 -3.83
N HIS A 199 -23.09 12.74 -3.39
CA HIS A 199 -22.61 14.08 -3.78
C HIS A 199 -21.40 14.57 -2.96
N ASP A 200 -21.20 14.03 -1.76
CA ASP A 200 -20.09 14.42 -0.89
C ASP A 200 -18.80 13.68 -1.27
N GLN A 201 -17.86 14.42 -1.85
CA GLN A 201 -16.55 13.91 -2.26
C GLN A 201 -15.74 13.41 -1.07
N ALA A 202 -15.69 14.18 0.01
CA ALA A 202 -14.91 13.83 1.19
C ALA A 202 -15.42 12.52 1.83
N TRP A 203 -16.74 12.30 1.83
CA TRP A 203 -17.34 11.05 2.29
C TRP A 203 -16.93 9.87 1.39
N ARG A 204 -16.98 10.05 0.05
CA ARG A 204 -16.59 8.99 -0.91
C ARG A 204 -15.13 8.58 -0.73
N ASP A 205 -14.24 9.57 -0.66
CA ASP A 205 -12.79 9.33 -0.50
C ASP A 205 -12.50 8.61 0.81
N ASN A 206 -13.13 9.03 1.92
CA ASN A 206 -13.00 8.37 3.21
C ASN A 206 -13.58 6.95 3.19
N PHE A 207 -14.74 6.75 2.58
CA PHE A 207 -15.37 5.43 2.45
C PHE A 207 -14.49 4.47 1.64
N LEU A 208 -14.01 4.90 0.46
CA LEU A 208 -13.16 4.08 -0.40
C LEU A 208 -11.84 3.73 0.28
N ASN A 209 -11.20 4.71 0.92
CA ASN A 209 -9.95 4.50 1.64
C ASN A 209 -10.16 3.52 2.80
N THR A 210 -11.19 3.71 3.61
CA THR A 210 -11.44 2.86 4.78
C THR A 210 -11.87 1.46 4.39
N MET A 211 -12.79 1.32 3.41
CA MET A 211 -13.34 0.04 3.00
C MET A 211 -12.29 -0.84 2.32
N VAL A 212 -11.61 -0.29 1.30
CA VAL A 212 -10.66 -1.09 0.50
C VAL A 212 -9.44 -1.47 1.31
N GLN A 213 -8.95 -0.59 2.19
CA GLN A 213 -7.83 -0.92 3.07
C GLN A 213 -8.15 -2.02 4.09
N ARG A 214 -9.40 -2.10 4.57
CA ARG A 214 -9.82 -3.15 5.51
C ARG A 214 -9.93 -4.52 4.87
N LEU A 215 -10.19 -4.59 3.57
CA LEU A 215 -10.39 -5.85 2.86
C LEU A 215 -9.10 -6.66 2.68
N HIS A 216 -7.92 -6.01 2.64
CA HIS A 216 -6.64 -6.66 2.34
C HIS A 216 -6.74 -7.70 1.23
N PRO A 217 -7.30 -7.35 0.05
CA PRO A 217 -7.63 -8.35 -0.96
C PRO A 217 -6.38 -8.98 -1.57
N THR A 218 -6.49 -10.25 -1.91
CA THR A 218 -5.55 -10.89 -2.83
C THR A 218 -5.75 -10.35 -4.25
N ARG A 219 -4.78 -10.56 -5.13
CA ARG A 219 -4.89 -10.18 -6.56
C ARG A 219 -6.11 -10.79 -7.23
N ASN A 220 -6.43 -12.05 -6.89
CA ASN A 220 -7.58 -12.75 -7.46
C ASN A 220 -8.90 -12.20 -6.94
N GLU A 221 -9.01 -11.93 -5.65
CA GLU A 221 -10.21 -11.32 -5.07
C GLU A 221 -10.45 -9.93 -5.65
N LEU A 222 -9.42 -9.12 -5.80
CA LEU A 222 -9.50 -7.81 -6.43
C LEU A 222 -9.99 -7.92 -7.88
N SER A 223 -9.44 -8.86 -8.67
CA SER A 223 -9.85 -9.11 -10.05
C SER A 223 -11.30 -9.59 -10.14
N ALA A 224 -11.72 -10.46 -9.21
CA ALA A 224 -13.11 -10.93 -9.12
C ALA A 224 -14.07 -9.78 -8.79
N LEU A 225 -13.71 -8.90 -7.85
CA LEU A 225 -14.49 -7.71 -7.50
C LEU A 225 -14.63 -6.75 -8.69
N PHE A 226 -13.54 -6.49 -9.43
CA PHE A 226 -13.63 -5.72 -10.67
C PHE A 226 -14.62 -6.31 -11.67
N GLY A 227 -14.57 -7.64 -11.87
CA GLY A 227 -15.45 -8.35 -12.77
C GLY A 227 -16.93 -8.27 -12.33
N LEU A 228 -17.19 -8.48 -11.05
CA LEU A 228 -18.52 -8.44 -10.46
C LEU A 228 -19.17 -7.06 -10.64
N ILE A 229 -18.47 -6.00 -10.23
CA ILE A 229 -18.98 -4.63 -10.29
C ILE A 229 -19.21 -4.21 -11.75
N ARG A 230 -18.27 -4.53 -12.67
CA ARG A 230 -18.43 -4.27 -14.11
C ARG A 230 -19.67 -4.97 -14.69
N ASN A 231 -19.95 -6.18 -14.24
CA ASN A 231 -21.14 -6.92 -14.70
C ASN A 231 -22.45 -6.35 -14.13
N LEU A 232 -22.43 -5.95 -12.85
CA LEU A 232 -23.57 -5.29 -12.22
C LEU A 232 -23.89 -3.94 -12.89
N ALA A 233 -22.87 -3.15 -13.21
CA ALA A 233 -23.03 -1.87 -13.89
C ALA A 233 -23.60 -2.01 -15.33
N LYS A 234 -23.40 -3.14 -15.99
CA LYS A 234 -23.97 -3.42 -17.33
C LYS A 234 -25.39 -3.97 -17.27
N LYS A 235 -25.87 -4.36 -16.12
CA LYS A 235 -27.19 -5.01 -15.96
C LYS A 235 -28.37 -4.11 -16.37
N PRO A 236 -28.41 -2.81 -16.02
CA PRO A 236 -29.48 -1.91 -16.48
C PRO A 236 -29.55 -1.81 -18.00
N ALA A 237 -28.43 -1.53 -18.66
CA ALA A 237 -28.38 -1.42 -20.11
C ALA A 237 -28.78 -2.73 -20.85
N ARG A 238 -28.47 -3.89 -20.27
CA ARG A 238 -28.89 -5.19 -20.82
C ARG A 238 -30.40 -5.42 -20.64
N LEU A 239 -30.98 -4.97 -19.54
CA LEU A 239 -32.42 -5.07 -19.31
C LEU A 239 -33.20 -4.13 -20.23
N GLU A 240 -32.71 -2.90 -20.44
CA GLU A 240 -33.29 -1.97 -21.40
C GLU A 240 -33.26 -2.52 -22.83
N GLN A 241 -32.06 -3.02 -23.27
CA GLN A 241 -31.95 -3.65 -24.58
C GLN A 241 -32.80 -4.91 -24.75
N ALA A 242 -33.02 -5.67 -23.68
CA ALA A 242 -33.92 -6.84 -23.72
C ALA A 242 -35.36 -6.40 -23.81
N ALA A 243 -35.76 -5.34 -23.10
CA ALA A 243 -37.11 -4.76 -23.17
C ALA A 243 -37.38 -4.16 -24.57
N ASP A 244 -36.44 -3.44 -25.15
CA ASP A 244 -36.55 -2.89 -26.50
C ASP A 244 -36.68 -3.98 -27.56
N LYS A 245 -35.90 -5.07 -27.44
CA LYS A 245 -36.03 -6.23 -28.34
C LYS A 245 -37.40 -6.94 -28.20
N ALA A 246 -37.88 -7.09 -26.98
CA ALA A 246 -39.19 -7.70 -26.73
C ALA A 246 -40.33 -6.84 -27.30
N ALA A 247 -40.24 -5.51 -27.13
CA ALA A 247 -41.18 -4.56 -27.72
C ALA A 247 -41.18 -4.59 -29.25
N ALA A 248 -40.00 -4.62 -29.88
CA ALA A 248 -39.86 -4.72 -31.31
C ALA A 248 -40.37 -6.05 -31.87
N GLN A 249 -40.18 -7.14 -31.15
CA GLN A 249 -40.76 -8.44 -31.53
C GLN A 249 -42.30 -8.50 -31.42
N ALA A 250 -42.85 -7.88 -30.37
CA ALA A 250 -44.29 -7.77 -30.19
C ALA A 250 -44.94 -6.90 -31.29
N ALA A 251 -44.32 -5.78 -31.65
CA ALA A 251 -44.77 -4.93 -32.74
C ALA A 251 -44.79 -5.66 -34.10
N LYS A 252 -43.73 -6.43 -34.37
CA LYS A 252 -43.64 -7.23 -35.60
C LYS A 252 -44.66 -8.36 -35.67
N ALA A 253 -44.99 -8.96 -34.54
CA ALA A 253 -46.00 -9.99 -34.45
C ALA A 253 -47.42 -9.39 -34.64
N ALA A 254 -47.67 -8.18 -34.19
CA ALA A 254 -48.92 -7.46 -34.40
C ALA A 254 -49.13 -7.08 -35.89
N GLU A 255 -48.10 -6.58 -36.57
CA GLU A 255 -48.13 -6.27 -37.99
C GLU A 255 -48.39 -7.50 -38.88
N THR A 256 -47.84 -8.67 -38.52
CA THR A 256 -48.11 -9.93 -39.26
C THR A 256 -49.51 -10.44 -39.01
N ALA A 257 -50.11 -10.26 -37.84
CA ALA A 257 -51.48 -10.64 -37.56
C ALA A 257 -52.52 -9.77 -38.27
N GLU A 258 -52.24 -8.47 -38.49
CA GLU A 258 -53.09 -7.54 -39.25
C GLU A 258 -53.01 -7.78 -40.77
N SER A 259 -51.94 -8.39 -41.29
CA SER A 259 -51.77 -8.69 -42.71
C SER A 259 -52.43 -10.02 -43.15
N GLU A 260 -52.84 -10.87 -42.19
CA GLU A 260 -53.52 -12.16 -42.44
C GLU A 260 -55.03 -12.13 -42.18
N SER A 261 -55.58 -10.99 -41.79
CA SER A 261 -57.05 -10.78 -41.63
C SER A 261 -57.61 -9.87 -42.75
#